data_8463728640caaa775e4c221a27dc8233
#
_entry.id   8463728640caaa775e4c221a27dc8233
#
_cell.length_a   1.000
_cell.length_b   1.000
_cell.length_c   1.000
_cell.angle_alpha   90.00
_cell.angle_beta   90.00
_cell.angle_gamma   90.00
#
_symmetry.space_group_name_H-M   'P 1'
#
loop_
_entity.id
_entity.type
_entity.pdbx_description
1 polymer ?
#
loop_
_entity_poly.entity_id
_entity_poly.type
_entity_poly.pdbx_seq_one_letter_code
_entity_poly.pdbx_strand_id
1 'polypeptide(L)'
;KHIAFVTKRGEEHDRHTNWDIYTVQAKDGGEQKQITHYLGSDLDPYWETRPAWSPDGSKIAYVRSEGGKWIYYAPWQLAVVDLDSGREWQPALQDQFSIKPAWMPDGRHLVALVESPQAMTAVKVDIDSGKTEALTHGERFDYGLAISAQGQVVLNGSSPAMPNELQHVLGNGKTSKLTRHNAWLDGLALAAHQTIRFNSKDGTALEGIVVKPIGYVEGKRYPTILRLHGGPVYQFSHEFMADWQAYANAGFLVLAVNPRGSSGRGFDFA
;
A
#
# COMPACT_ATOMS: atom_id res chain seq x y z
N LYS A 1 -24.60 13.03 12.97
CA LYS A 1 -23.22 12.92 12.46
C LYS A 1 -22.35 12.24 13.49
N HIS A 2 -21.49 11.31 13.06
CA HIS A 2 -20.53 10.60 13.90
C HIS A 2 -19.12 10.81 13.37
N ILE A 3 -18.14 10.66 14.26
CA ILE A 3 -16.72 10.63 13.96
C ILE A 3 -16.24 9.22 14.26
N ALA A 4 -15.56 8.58 13.33
CA ALA A 4 -14.84 7.33 13.58
C ALA A 4 -13.38 7.64 13.94
N PHE A 5 -12.85 6.94 14.91
CA PHE A 5 -11.46 7.05 15.34
C PHE A 5 -10.94 5.69 15.82
N VAL A 6 -9.64 5.55 15.85
CA VAL A 6 -8.98 4.31 16.26
C VAL A 6 -8.23 4.55 17.56
N THR A 7 -8.35 3.63 18.51
CA THR A 7 -7.69 3.74 19.81
C THR A 7 -7.43 2.37 20.42
N LYS A 8 -6.39 2.28 21.24
CA LYS A 8 -6.18 1.15 22.15
C LYS A 8 -6.78 1.49 23.52
N ARG A 9 -7.50 0.55 24.10
CA ARG A 9 -8.10 0.70 25.42
C ARG A 9 -7.87 -0.55 26.26
N GLY A 10 -8.08 -0.43 27.57
CA GLY A 10 -7.89 -1.50 28.55
C GLY A 10 -6.63 -1.29 29.40
N GLU A 11 -6.44 -2.22 30.33
CA GLU A 11 -5.23 -2.28 31.13
C GLU A 11 -4.05 -2.70 30.24
N GLU A 12 -2.86 -2.19 30.52
CA GLU A 12 -1.61 -2.50 29.78
C GLU A 12 -1.69 -2.26 28.26
N HIS A 13 -2.40 -1.21 27.83
CA HIS A 13 -2.59 -0.86 26.41
C HIS A 13 -1.27 -0.65 25.61
N ASP A 14 -0.16 -0.47 26.29
CA ASP A 14 1.20 -0.40 25.72
C ASP A 14 1.80 -1.77 25.40
N ARG A 15 1.23 -2.87 25.94
CA ARG A 15 1.74 -4.23 25.77
C ARG A 15 1.05 -5.05 24.69
N HIS A 16 0.06 -4.50 24.03
CA HIS A 16 -0.63 -5.16 22.92
C HIS A 16 -0.79 -4.23 21.73
N THR A 17 -1.08 -4.81 20.57
CA THR A 17 -1.28 -4.07 19.30
C THR A 17 -2.74 -4.08 18.88
N ASN A 18 -3.66 -4.40 19.77
CA ASN A 18 -5.09 -4.40 19.50
C ASN A 18 -5.60 -2.94 19.43
N TRP A 19 -5.76 -2.43 18.25
CA TRP A 19 -6.37 -1.14 17.97
C TRP A 19 -7.77 -1.38 17.44
N ASP A 20 -8.78 -0.81 18.12
CA ASP A 20 -10.18 -0.94 17.73
C ASP A 20 -10.72 0.37 17.18
N ILE A 21 -11.72 0.26 16.31
CA ILE A 21 -12.48 1.39 15.79
C ILE A 21 -13.61 1.72 16.75
N TYR A 22 -13.69 3.00 17.09
CA TYR A 22 -14.77 3.59 17.87
C TYR A 22 -15.48 4.66 17.07
N THR A 23 -16.74 4.89 17.38
CA THR A 23 -17.49 6.05 16.91
C THR A 23 -17.92 6.91 18.07
N VAL A 24 -18.05 8.21 17.82
CA VAL A 24 -18.60 9.19 18.77
C VAL A 24 -19.56 10.13 18.05
N GLN A 25 -20.64 10.51 18.70
CA GLN A 25 -21.51 11.54 18.16
C GLN A 25 -20.77 12.88 18.10
N ALA A 26 -20.87 13.59 16.96
CA ALA A 26 -20.22 14.88 16.74
C ALA A 26 -20.95 16.02 17.49
N LYS A 27 -20.97 15.94 18.83
CA LYS A 27 -21.54 16.94 19.76
C LYS A 27 -20.81 16.86 21.11
N ASP A 28 -20.94 17.90 21.91
CA ASP A 28 -20.41 17.88 23.29
C ASP A 28 -21.02 16.75 24.11
N GLY A 29 -20.18 16.01 24.85
CA GLY A 29 -20.61 14.87 25.65
C GLY A 29 -21.15 13.70 24.82
N GLY A 30 -20.76 13.60 23.54
CA GLY A 30 -21.19 12.51 22.68
C GLY A 30 -20.77 11.14 23.23
N GLU A 31 -21.69 10.19 23.24
CA GLU A 31 -21.42 8.81 23.66
C GLU A 31 -20.50 8.14 22.66
N GLN A 32 -19.49 7.42 23.19
CA GLN A 32 -18.55 6.63 22.41
C GLN A 32 -19.01 5.17 22.36
N LYS A 33 -18.97 4.59 21.16
CA LYS A 33 -19.31 3.19 20.94
C LYS A 33 -18.15 2.49 20.26
N GLN A 34 -17.72 1.35 20.80
CA GLN A 34 -16.81 0.43 20.13
C GLN A 34 -17.52 -0.24 18.95
N ILE A 35 -16.87 -0.30 17.80
CA ILE A 35 -17.45 -0.80 16.56
C ILE A 35 -16.82 -2.13 16.14
N THR A 36 -15.50 -2.25 16.28
CA THR A 36 -14.79 -3.49 15.95
C THR A 36 -14.33 -4.22 17.20
N HIS A 37 -14.28 -5.55 17.12
CA HIS A 37 -13.96 -6.43 18.25
C HIS A 37 -12.96 -7.53 17.85
N TYR A 38 -12.29 -7.37 16.74
CA TYR A 38 -11.28 -8.29 16.27
C TYR A 38 -10.04 -8.24 17.18
N LEU A 39 -9.46 -9.40 17.50
CA LEU A 39 -8.29 -9.50 18.39
C LEU A 39 -6.95 -9.15 17.69
N GLY A 40 -6.97 -8.29 16.72
CA GLY A 40 -5.81 -7.78 16.00
C GLY A 40 -5.83 -6.26 15.94
N SER A 41 -4.98 -5.68 15.13
CA SER A 41 -4.98 -4.24 14.92
C SER A 41 -5.91 -3.87 13.77
N ASP A 42 -6.85 -2.97 14.04
CA ASP A 42 -7.72 -2.36 13.02
C ASP A 42 -7.14 -1.03 12.50
N LEU A 43 -5.84 -0.89 12.55
CA LEU A 43 -5.09 0.27 12.10
C LEU A 43 -3.74 -0.14 11.53
N ASP A 44 -3.40 0.44 10.40
CA ASP A 44 -2.03 0.51 9.92
C ASP A 44 -1.35 1.79 10.46
N PRO A 45 -0.33 1.66 11.32
CA PRO A 45 0.32 2.81 11.94
C PRO A 45 1.30 3.54 11.01
N TYR A 46 1.67 2.97 9.87
CA TYR A 46 2.74 3.47 9.01
C TYR A 46 2.26 4.27 7.80
N TRP A 47 1.11 3.87 7.23
CA TRP A 47 0.61 4.43 5.97
C TRP A 47 -0.53 5.43 6.16
N GLU A 48 -0.82 5.79 7.41
CA GLU A 48 -1.92 6.71 7.77
C GLU A 48 -3.29 6.26 7.22
N THR A 49 -3.50 4.95 7.15
CA THR A 49 -4.80 4.40 6.74
C THR A 49 -5.85 4.75 7.78
N ARG A 50 -6.91 5.39 7.35
CA ARG A 50 -8.01 5.82 8.23
C ARG A 50 -9.28 5.02 7.95
N PRO A 51 -10.14 4.78 8.95
CA PRO A 51 -11.48 4.25 8.72
C PRO A 51 -12.25 5.13 7.73
N ALA A 52 -12.84 4.52 6.72
CA ALA A 52 -13.58 5.22 5.67
C ALA A 52 -15.07 4.90 5.76
N TRP A 53 -15.90 5.93 5.96
CA TRP A 53 -17.35 5.81 5.97
C TRP A 53 -17.90 5.52 4.58
N SER A 54 -18.87 4.60 4.48
CA SER A 54 -19.66 4.44 3.26
C SER A 54 -20.49 5.70 2.99
N PRO A 55 -20.86 6.00 1.73
CA PRO A 55 -21.62 7.20 1.38
C PRO A 55 -22.95 7.35 2.13
N ASP A 56 -23.62 6.25 2.44
CA ASP A 56 -24.86 6.19 3.21
C ASP A 56 -24.63 6.22 4.74
N GLY A 57 -23.38 6.06 5.20
CA GLY A 57 -23.02 6.03 6.61
C GLY A 57 -23.36 4.73 7.34
N SER A 58 -23.74 3.66 6.62
CA SER A 58 -24.09 2.37 7.22
C SER A 58 -22.89 1.45 7.49
N LYS A 59 -21.76 1.71 6.86
CA LYS A 59 -20.56 0.86 6.94
C LYS A 59 -19.28 1.66 7.12
N ILE A 60 -18.25 1.01 7.65
CA ILE A 60 -16.89 1.53 7.69
C ILE A 60 -15.97 0.52 7.02
N ALA A 61 -15.17 0.98 6.06
CA ALA A 61 -14.04 0.23 5.52
C ALA A 61 -12.77 0.60 6.26
N TYR A 62 -11.92 -0.37 6.52
CA TYR A 62 -10.68 -0.23 7.27
C TYR A 62 -9.68 -1.31 6.87
N VAL A 63 -8.51 -1.31 7.47
CA VAL A 63 -7.55 -2.41 7.35
C VAL A 63 -7.33 -3.05 8.70
N ARG A 64 -7.16 -4.37 8.71
CA ARG A 64 -6.85 -5.12 9.92
C ARG A 64 -5.67 -6.07 9.70
N SER A 65 -4.87 -6.30 10.73
CA SER A 65 -3.83 -7.31 10.71
C SER A 65 -4.12 -8.39 11.74
N GLU A 66 -3.55 -9.56 11.54
CA GLU A 66 -3.70 -10.66 12.47
C GLU A 66 -3.11 -10.36 13.85
N GLY A 67 -3.69 -10.99 14.88
CA GLY A 67 -3.51 -10.69 16.32
C GLY A 67 -2.07 -10.57 16.79
N GLY A 68 -1.91 -10.03 17.99
CA GLY A 68 -0.69 -9.53 18.60
C GLY A 68 0.59 -10.38 18.52
N LYS A 69 0.49 -11.65 18.15
CA LYS A 69 1.66 -12.53 17.94
C LYS A 69 2.50 -12.11 16.73
N TRP A 70 1.87 -11.55 15.69
CA TRP A 70 2.51 -11.29 14.41
C TRP A 70 2.78 -9.82 14.14
N ILE A 71 2.25 -8.93 14.95
CA ILE A 71 2.37 -7.46 15.02
C ILE A 71 2.79 -6.78 13.70
N TYR A 72 4.01 -7.06 13.21
CA TYR A 72 4.61 -6.40 12.05
C TYR A 72 4.82 -7.32 10.86
N TYR A 73 4.52 -8.62 11.00
CA TYR A 73 4.76 -9.63 9.98
C TYR A 73 3.49 -10.05 9.23
N ALA A 74 2.33 -9.81 9.82
CA ALA A 74 1.07 -10.06 9.13
C ALA A 74 0.73 -8.92 8.16
N PRO A 75 0.29 -9.22 6.93
CA PRO A 75 -0.16 -8.19 6.01
C PRO A 75 -1.42 -7.50 6.55
N TRP A 76 -1.51 -6.20 6.32
CA TRP A 76 -2.71 -5.40 6.59
C TRP A 76 -3.73 -5.71 5.51
N GLN A 77 -4.88 -6.22 5.89
CA GLN A 77 -5.89 -6.72 4.98
C GLN A 77 -7.13 -5.85 5.00
N LEU A 78 -7.76 -5.67 3.83
CA LEU A 78 -9.00 -4.93 3.70
C LEU A 78 -10.11 -5.60 4.51
N ALA A 79 -10.83 -4.79 5.30
CA ALA A 79 -11.98 -5.22 6.08
C ALA A 79 -13.13 -4.20 6.01
N VAL A 80 -14.33 -4.66 6.31
CA VAL A 80 -15.54 -3.84 6.37
C VAL A 80 -16.33 -4.24 7.60
N VAL A 81 -16.92 -3.26 8.27
CA VAL A 81 -17.91 -3.49 9.33
C VAL A 81 -19.24 -2.81 8.97
N ASP A 82 -20.32 -3.54 9.14
CA ASP A 82 -21.69 -3.03 9.04
C ASP A 82 -22.16 -2.55 10.42
N LEU A 83 -22.58 -1.31 10.53
CA LEU A 83 -22.84 -0.67 11.81
C LEU A 83 -24.16 -1.07 12.46
N ASP A 84 -25.12 -1.51 11.65
CA ASP A 84 -26.45 -1.93 12.15
C ASP A 84 -26.39 -3.35 12.70
N SER A 85 -25.77 -4.26 11.97
CA SER A 85 -25.66 -5.67 12.36
C SER A 85 -24.43 -5.98 13.22
N GLY A 86 -23.39 -5.12 13.20
CA GLY A 86 -22.10 -5.38 13.82
C GLY A 86 -21.26 -6.45 13.09
N ARG A 87 -21.67 -6.86 11.89
CA ARG A 87 -20.93 -7.87 11.11
C ARG A 87 -19.63 -7.27 10.59
N GLU A 88 -18.54 -7.96 10.88
CA GLU A 88 -17.21 -7.69 10.32
C GLU A 88 -16.83 -8.77 9.29
N TRP A 89 -16.28 -8.36 8.15
CA TRP A 89 -15.80 -9.32 7.14
C TRP A 89 -14.69 -8.75 6.26
N GLN A 90 -13.97 -9.63 5.60
CA GLN A 90 -12.99 -9.31 4.57
C GLN A 90 -13.62 -9.61 3.19
N PRO A 91 -13.93 -8.60 2.37
CA PRO A 91 -14.64 -8.82 1.11
C PRO A 91 -13.75 -9.51 0.07
N ALA A 92 -12.47 -9.21 0.04
CA ALA A 92 -11.50 -9.76 -0.91
C ALA A 92 -10.07 -9.47 -0.44
N LEU A 93 -9.07 -9.84 -1.25
CA LEU A 93 -7.66 -9.52 -1.06
C LEU A 93 -7.08 -10.12 0.24
N GLN A 94 -7.57 -11.32 0.62
CA GLN A 94 -6.98 -12.07 1.72
C GLN A 94 -5.50 -12.35 1.42
N ASP A 95 -4.69 -12.28 2.48
CA ASP A 95 -3.23 -12.46 2.40
C ASP A 95 -2.51 -11.45 1.47
N GLN A 96 -3.14 -10.29 1.23
CA GLN A 96 -2.52 -9.19 0.48
C GLN A 96 -2.49 -7.93 1.33
N PHE A 97 -1.31 -7.32 1.40
CA PHE A 97 -1.15 -6.03 2.05
C PHE A 97 -1.98 -4.96 1.33
N SER A 98 -2.93 -4.38 2.05
CA SER A 98 -3.87 -3.39 1.53
C SER A 98 -3.91 -2.17 2.43
N ILE A 99 -3.95 -0.97 1.84
CA ILE A 99 -4.02 0.29 2.58
C ILE A 99 -5.01 1.26 1.95
N LYS A 100 -5.39 2.27 2.72
CA LYS A 100 -6.17 3.45 2.28
C LYS A 100 -7.44 3.10 1.52
N PRO A 101 -8.34 2.24 2.07
CA PRO A 101 -9.60 1.97 1.41
C PRO A 101 -10.44 3.24 1.28
N ALA A 102 -11.07 3.43 0.14
CA ALA A 102 -11.99 4.52 -0.12
C ALA A 102 -13.24 4.01 -0.86
N TRP A 103 -14.40 4.50 -0.47
CA TRP A 103 -15.66 4.11 -1.08
C TRP A 103 -15.90 4.79 -2.41
N MET A 104 -16.39 4.01 -3.36
CA MET A 104 -17.05 4.55 -4.54
C MET A 104 -18.41 5.14 -4.15
N PRO A 105 -18.92 6.14 -4.91
CA PRO A 105 -20.20 6.79 -4.60
C PRO A 105 -21.41 5.84 -4.59
N ASP A 106 -21.28 4.68 -5.21
CA ASP A 106 -22.34 3.66 -5.25
C ASP A 106 -22.54 2.90 -3.91
N GLY A 107 -21.65 3.09 -2.93
CA GLY A 107 -21.69 2.44 -1.63
C GLY A 107 -21.48 0.93 -1.63
N ARG A 108 -21.16 0.37 -2.80
CA ARG A 108 -20.94 -1.06 -3.02
C ARG A 108 -19.48 -1.40 -3.33
N HIS A 109 -18.78 -0.51 -4.00
CA HIS A 109 -17.39 -0.74 -4.36
C HIS A 109 -16.44 0.07 -3.47
N LEU A 110 -15.31 -0.54 -3.17
CA LEU A 110 -14.14 0.09 -2.56
C LEU A 110 -13.01 0.17 -3.58
N VAL A 111 -12.16 1.17 -3.46
CA VAL A 111 -10.82 1.16 -4.05
C VAL A 111 -9.82 1.12 -2.91
N ALA A 112 -8.86 0.23 -2.98
CA ALA A 112 -7.74 0.13 -2.04
C ALA A 112 -6.41 0.14 -2.79
N LEU A 113 -5.34 0.56 -2.13
CA LEU A 113 -3.98 0.37 -2.62
C LEU A 113 -3.50 -0.99 -2.12
N VAL A 114 -3.03 -1.82 -3.04
CA VAL A 114 -2.70 -3.22 -2.78
C VAL A 114 -1.28 -3.51 -3.21
N GLU A 115 -0.52 -4.09 -2.31
CA GLU A 115 0.84 -4.54 -2.60
C GLU A 115 0.83 -5.82 -3.44
N SER A 116 1.75 -5.85 -4.36
CA SER A 116 2.16 -7.03 -5.12
C SER A 116 3.69 -7.04 -5.22
N PRO A 117 4.32 -8.09 -5.75
CA PRO A 117 5.77 -8.11 -5.88
C PRO A 117 6.32 -6.85 -6.56
N GLN A 118 7.11 -6.06 -5.82
CA GLN A 118 7.76 -4.81 -6.24
C GLN A 118 6.81 -3.69 -6.69
N ALA A 119 5.52 -3.74 -6.37
CA ALA A 119 4.57 -2.72 -6.78
C ALA A 119 3.49 -2.46 -5.71
N MET A 120 2.92 -1.25 -5.77
CA MET A 120 1.70 -0.86 -5.08
C MET A 120 0.73 -0.34 -6.12
N THR A 121 -0.45 -0.95 -6.23
CA THR A 121 -1.44 -0.65 -7.29
C THR A 121 -2.83 -0.42 -6.72
N ALA A 122 -3.66 0.31 -7.45
CA ALA A 122 -5.06 0.52 -7.08
C ALA A 122 -5.93 -0.62 -7.59
N VAL A 123 -6.73 -1.18 -6.70
CA VAL A 123 -7.68 -2.27 -6.98
C VAL A 123 -9.07 -1.87 -6.52
N LYS A 124 -10.06 -2.04 -7.40
CA LYS A 124 -11.48 -1.90 -7.05
C LYS A 124 -12.04 -3.24 -6.60
N VAL A 125 -12.82 -3.22 -5.53
CA VAL A 125 -13.39 -4.41 -4.87
C VAL A 125 -14.90 -4.23 -4.73
N ASP A 126 -15.67 -5.18 -5.18
CA ASP A 126 -17.10 -5.31 -4.86
C ASP A 126 -17.22 -6.00 -3.49
N ILE A 127 -17.79 -5.31 -2.51
CA ILE A 127 -17.82 -5.79 -1.11
C ILE A 127 -18.75 -6.97 -0.87
N ASP A 128 -19.70 -7.20 -1.74
CA ASP A 128 -20.69 -8.28 -1.61
C ASP A 128 -20.22 -9.58 -2.29
N SER A 129 -19.70 -9.46 -3.50
CA SER A 129 -19.23 -10.62 -4.28
C SER A 129 -17.76 -10.96 -4.10
N GLY A 130 -16.96 -10.03 -3.58
CA GLY A 130 -15.50 -10.14 -3.50
C GLY A 130 -14.78 -10.02 -4.86
N LYS A 131 -15.51 -9.68 -5.93
CA LYS A 131 -14.90 -9.50 -7.24
C LYS A 131 -13.96 -8.29 -7.25
N THR A 132 -12.77 -8.49 -7.80
CA THR A 132 -11.75 -7.45 -7.91
C THR A 132 -11.51 -7.02 -9.35
N GLU A 133 -11.14 -5.77 -9.53
CA GLU A 133 -10.71 -5.17 -10.80
C GLU A 133 -9.45 -4.34 -10.57
N ALA A 134 -8.35 -4.68 -11.23
CA ALA A 134 -7.14 -3.87 -11.19
C ALA A 134 -7.36 -2.55 -11.95
N LEU A 135 -7.28 -1.42 -11.24
CA LEU A 135 -7.38 -0.09 -11.84
C LEU A 135 -6.05 0.39 -12.37
N THR A 136 -4.95 -0.06 -11.78
CA THR A 136 -3.59 0.18 -12.24
C THR A 136 -2.77 -1.10 -12.20
N HIS A 137 -1.69 -1.15 -12.98
CA HIS A 137 -0.77 -2.29 -13.02
C HIS A 137 0.61 -1.87 -13.54
N GLY A 138 1.58 -2.78 -13.45
CA GLY A 138 2.94 -2.59 -13.96
C GLY A 138 3.90 -2.00 -12.93
N GLU A 139 5.01 -1.48 -13.42
CA GLU A 139 6.10 -0.94 -12.62
C GLU A 139 5.74 0.43 -12.05
N ARG A 140 5.08 0.42 -10.88
CA ARG A 140 4.60 1.63 -10.22
C ARG A 140 4.45 1.45 -8.73
N PHE A 141 4.36 2.60 -8.03
CA PHE A 141 4.01 2.66 -6.63
C PHE A 141 3.01 3.79 -6.40
N ASP A 142 1.78 3.41 -6.01
CA ASP A 142 0.71 4.34 -5.68
C ASP A 142 0.70 4.60 -4.17
N TYR A 143 0.95 5.84 -3.74
CA TYR A 143 1.06 6.24 -2.33
C TYR A 143 -0.27 6.67 -1.73
N GLY A 144 -1.19 7.12 -2.54
CA GLY A 144 -2.45 7.67 -2.08
C GLY A 144 -3.51 7.68 -3.16
N LEU A 145 -4.76 7.74 -2.72
CA LEU A 145 -5.91 7.83 -3.61
C LEU A 145 -6.96 8.79 -3.07
N ALA A 146 -7.73 9.35 -3.98
CA ALA A 146 -8.94 10.09 -3.70
C ALA A 146 -10.00 9.74 -4.73
N ILE A 147 -11.27 9.76 -4.31
CA ILE A 147 -12.42 9.46 -5.18
C ILE A 147 -13.37 10.66 -5.14
N SER A 148 -13.74 11.17 -6.30
CA SER A 148 -14.71 12.27 -6.39
C SER A 148 -16.13 11.76 -6.17
N ALA A 149 -17.08 12.69 -5.91
CA ALA A 149 -18.51 12.39 -5.83
C ALA A 149 -19.08 11.76 -7.11
N GLN A 150 -18.39 11.92 -8.25
CA GLN A 150 -18.77 11.33 -9.54
C GLN A 150 -18.06 10.00 -9.80
N GLY A 151 -17.30 9.48 -8.84
CA GLY A 151 -16.58 8.21 -8.96
C GLY A 151 -15.26 8.29 -9.74
N GLN A 152 -14.73 9.47 -9.98
CA GLN A 152 -13.41 9.62 -10.59
C GLN A 152 -12.33 9.29 -9.54
N VAL A 153 -11.37 8.46 -9.92
CA VAL A 153 -10.26 8.04 -9.05
C VAL A 153 -9.01 8.80 -9.44
N VAL A 154 -8.40 9.47 -8.47
CA VAL A 154 -7.11 10.14 -8.60
C VAL A 154 -6.11 9.48 -7.67
N LEU A 155 -4.93 9.21 -8.16
CA LEU A 155 -3.83 8.57 -7.45
C LEU A 155 -2.66 9.54 -7.30
N ASN A 156 -1.96 9.47 -6.18
CA ASN A 156 -0.61 10.00 -6.04
C ASN A 156 0.35 8.83 -6.27
N GLY A 157 0.97 8.78 -7.44
CA GLY A 157 1.75 7.62 -7.86
C GLY A 157 3.08 7.98 -8.51
N SER A 158 4.04 7.09 -8.36
CA SER A 158 5.36 7.15 -8.96
C SER A 158 5.66 5.92 -9.83
N SER A 159 6.77 5.99 -10.55
CA SER A 159 7.37 4.87 -11.27
C SER A 159 8.91 5.03 -11.25
N PRO A 160 9.70 4.06 -11.70
CA PRO A 160 11.17 4.19 -11.70
C PRO A 160 11.73 5.43 -12.36
N ALA A 161 11.02 6.00 -13.33
CA ALA A 161 11.42 7.19 -14.07
C ALA A 161 10.58 8.45 -13.75
N MET A 162 9.68 8.38 -12.81
CA MET A 162 8.77 9.46 -12.48
C MET A 162 8.53 9.55 -10.98
N PRO A 163 8.97 10.62 -10.30
CA PRO A 163 8.54 10.90 -8.93
C PRO A 163 7.02 11.07 -8.83
N ASN A 164 6.53 11.17 -7.61
CA ASN A 164 5.10 11.31 -7.34
C ASN A 164 4.45 12.45 -8.13
N GLU A 165 3.41 12.09 -8.87
CA GLU A 165 2.51 13.00 -9.57
C GLU A 165 1.07 12.57 -9.33
N LEU A 166 0.15 13.53 -9.33
CA LEU A 166 -1.27 13.22 -9.34
C LEU A 166 -1.67 12.69 -10.73
N GLN A 167 -2.40 11.59 -10.72
CA GLN A 167 -2.80 10.87 -11.93
C GLN A 167 -4.28 10.50 -11.86
N HIS A 168 -5.03 10.83 -12.90
CA HIS A 168 -6.41 10.37 -13.06
C HIS A 168 -6.43 8.96 -13.66
N VAL A 169 -7.19 8.05 -13.08
CA VAL A 169 -7.41 6.70 -13.59
C VAL A 169 -8.44 6.75 -14.72
N LEU A 170 -8.03 6.31 -15.92
CA LEU A 170 -8.87 6.33 -17.14
C LEU A 170 -9.60 5.01 -17.41
N GLY A 171 -9.32 3.97 -16.59
CA GLY A 171 -9.75 2.60 -16.84
C GLY A 171 -8.75 1.79 -17.68
N ASN A 172 -8.95 0.47 -17.73
CA ASN A 172 -8.06 -0.48 -18.42
C ASN A 172 -6.57 -0.35 -18.03
N GLY A 173 -6.31 -0.02 -16.76
CA GLY A 173 -4.95 0.15 -16.22
C GLY A 173 -4.24 1.44 -16.66
N LYS A 174 -4.88 2.30 -17.41
CA LYS A 174 -4.30 3.56 -17.90
C LYS A 174 -4.54 4.70 -16.93
N THR A 175 -3.56 5.60 -16.85
CA THR A 175 -3.65 6.86 -16.10
C THR A 175 -3.25 8.04 -16.99
N SER A 176 -3.74 9.23 -16.65
CA SER A 176 -3.27 10.50 -17.20
C SER A 176 -2.74 11.40 -16.08
N LYS A 177 -1.59 12.05 -16.32
CA LYS A 177 -1.02 13.00 -15.36
C LYS A 177 -1.91 14.23 -15.23
N LEU A 178 -2.19 14.65 -14.00
CA LEU A 178 -2.87 15.89 -13.66
C LEU A 178 -1.88 16.98 -13.25
N THR A 179 -0.71 16.59 -12.74
CA THR A 179 0.34 17.51 -12.29
C THR A 179 1.65 17.27 -13.04
N ARG A 180 2.55 18.25 -12.98
CA ARG A 180 3.89 18.19 -13.54
C ARG A 180 4.88 18.91 -12.63
N HIS A 181 4.87 18.53 -11.34
CA HIS A 181 5.75 19.14 -10.33
C HIS A 181 7.22 18.80 -10.54
N ASN A 182 7.49 17.68 -11.23
CA ASN A 182 8.82 17.15 -11.45
C ASN A 182 9.34 17.41 -12.87
N ALA A 183 8.89 18.49 -13.54
CA ALA A 183 9.33 18.85 -14.88
C ALA A 183 10.84 19.15 -14.99
N TRP A 184 11.51 19.41 -13.88
CA TRP A 184 12.96 19.58 -13.80
C TRP A 184 13.75 18.31 -14.17
N LEU A 185 13.09 17.14 -14.13
CA LEU A 185 13.69 15.87 -14.60
C LEU A 185 13.68 15.73 -16.12
N ASP A 186 12.88 16.55 -16.81
CA ASP A 186 12.81 16.49 -18.27
C ASP A 186 14.19 16.83 -18.85
N GLY A 187 14.68 15.95 -19.70
CA GLY A 187 16.01 16.09 -20.30
C GLY A 187 17.17 15.54 -19.47
N LEU A 188 16.95 15.08 -18.23
CA LEU A 188 17.94 14.33 -17.49
C LEU A 188 17.98 12.86 -17.94
N ALA A 189 19.18 12.33 -18.09
CA ALA A 189 19.36 10.90 -18.32
C ALA A 189 19.10 10.16 -17.00
N LEU A 190 18.08 9.32 -16.97
CA LEU A 190 17.77 8.46 -15.82
C LEU A 190 18.30 7.05 -16.05
N ALA A 191 18.82 6.45 -15.01
CA ALA A 191 19.31 5.08 -15.00
C ALA A 191 18.14 4.08 -15.11
N ALA A 192 18.33 3.05 -15.94
CA ALA A 192 17.33 2.02 -16.15
C ALA A 192 17.24 1.08 -14.93
N HIS A 193 16.02 0.79 -14.52
CA HIS A 193 15.70 -0.23 -13.54
C HIS A 193 15.46 -1.58 -14.23
N GLN A 194 15.84 -2.65 -13.56
CA GLN A 194 15.59 -4.01 -14.05
C GLN A 194 15.26 -4.92 -12.88
N THR A 195 14.11 -5.60 -12.93
CA THR A 195 13.81 -6.70 -12.01
C THR A 195 14.75 -7.88 -12.28
N ILE A 196 15.35 -8.41 -11.23
CA ILE A 196 16.10 -9.67 -11.25
C ILE A 196 15.37 -10.72 -10.43
N ARG A 197 15.49 -11.99 -10.83
CA ARG A 197 14.96 -13.14 -10.10
C ARG A 197 16.06 -14.19 -9.93
N PHE A 198 16.12 -14.76 -8.75
CA PHE A 198 17.12 -15.78 -8.41
C PHE A 198 16.61 -16.61 -7.23
N ASN A 199 17.29 -17.69 -6.92
CA ASN A 199 16.94 -18.53 -5.77
C ASN A 199 17.99 -18.36 -4.66
N SER A 200 17.51 -18.34 -3.41
CA SER A 200 18.39 -18.50 -2.24
C SER A 200 18.97 -19.91 -2.17
N LYS A 201 19.90 -20.14 -1.23
CA LYS A 201 20.56 -21.45 -1.06
C LYS A 201 19.58 -22.59 -0.74
N ASP A 202 18.45 -22.29 -0.12
CA ASP A 202 17.40 -23.25 0.21
C ASP A 202 16.33 -23.41 -0.89
N GLY A 203 16.54 -22.79 -2.05
CA GLY A 203 15.64 -22.86 -3.19
C GLY A 203 14.51 -21.83 -3.18
N THR A 204 14.38 -21.00 -2.14
CA THR A 204 13.35 -19.95 -2.09
C THR A 204 13.56 -18.96 -3.23
N ALA A 205 12.53 -18.74 -4.05
CA ALA A 205 12.57 -17.76 -5.12
C ALA A 205 12.59 -16.33 -4.53
N LEU A 206 13.59 -15.57 -4.90
CA LEU A 206 13.79 -14.19 -4.50
C LEU A 206 13.76 -13.28 -5.72
N GLU A 207 13.52 -12.00 -5.47
CA GLU A 207 13.60 -10.98 -6.48
C GLU A 207 14.23 -9.70 -5.94
N GLY A 208 14.65 -8.86 -6.86
CA GLY A 208 15.26 -7.58 -6.52
C GLY A 208 15.24 -6.65 -7.72
N ILE A 209 15.72 -5.45 -7.51
CA ILE A 209 15.87 -4.42 -8.53
C ILE A 209 17.34 -4.11 -8.70
N VAL A 210 17.78 -4.09 -9.95
CA VAL A 210 19.11 -3.58 -10.34
C VAL A 210 18.91 -2.25 -11.06
N VAL A 211 19.63 -1.23 -10.61
CA VAL A 211 19.75 0.04 -11.34
C VAL A 211 21.14 0.12 -11.93
N LYS A 212 21.20 0.15 -13.25
CA LYS A 212 22.46 0.14 -13.99
C LYS A 212 22.99 1.58 -14.15
N PRO A 213 24.30 1.79 -14.02
CA PRO A 213 24.87 3.12 -14.24
C PRO A 213 24.59 3.62 -15.66
N ILE A 214 24.52 4.93 -15.80
CA ILE A 214 24.35 5.57 -17.11
C ILE A 214 25.55 5.20 -17.98
N GLY A 215 25.28 4.76 -19.23
CA GLY A 215 26.33 4.25 -20.12
C GLY A 215 26.84 2.84 -19.76
N TYR A 216 26.01 2.05 -19.05
CA TYR A 216 26.34 0.66 -18.71
C TYR A 216 26.71 -0.16 -19.97
N VAL A 217 27.83 -0.89 -19.86
CA VAL A 217 28.30 -1.83 -20.87
C VAL A 217 28.30 -3.23 -20.30
N GLU A 218 27.62 -4.16 -20.96
CA GLU A 218 27.58 -5.55 -20.55
C GLU A 218 28.98 -6.18 -20.52
N GLY A 219 29.23 -7.03 -19.52
CA GLY A 219 30.54 -7.66 -19.30
C GLY A 219 31.59 -6.80 -18.60
N LYS A 220 31.37 -5.48 -18.46
CA LYS A 220 32.22 -4.64 -17.65
C LYS A 220 31.86 -4.74 -16.19
N ARG A 221 32.87 -4.74 -15.30
CA ARG A 221 32.65 -4.70 -13.85
C ARG A 221 32.43 -3.28 -13.35
N TYR A 222 31.46 -3.10 -12.46
CA TYR A 222 31.10 -1.83 -11.83
C TYR A 222 31.18 -1.94 -10.32
N PRO A 223 31.59 -0.90 -9.59
CA PRO A 223 31.39 -0.84 -8.16
C PRO A 223 29.90 -0.92 -7.86
N THR A 224 29.54 -1.74 -6.87
CA THR A 224 28.13 -2.06 -6.60
C THR A 224 27.76 -1.66 -5.19
N ILE A 225 26.63 -0.96 -5.05
CA ILE A 225 26.00 -0.63 -3.78
C ILE A 225 24.87 -1.63 -3.55
N LEU A 226 25.01 -2.45 -2.50
CA LEU A 226 23.92 -3.28 -2.01
C LEU A 226 23.04 -2.45 -1.07
N ARG A 227 21.75 -2.35 -1.42
CA ARG A 227 20.73 -1.73 -0.56
C ARG A 227 20.01 -2.82 0.24
N LEU A 228 19.87 -2.56 1.52
CA LEU A 228 19.08 -3.38 2.44
C LEU A 228 17.92 -2.53 2.93
N HIS A 229 16.70 -3.05 2.85
CA HIS A 229 15.56 -2.37 3.42
C HIS A 229 15.39 -2.70 4.91
N GLY A 230 14.77 -1.79 5.62
CA GLY A 230 14.30 -2.03 6.98
C GLY A 230 12.89 -2.63 6.98
N GLY A 231 12.23 -2.53 8.10
CA GLY A 231 10.88 -3.06 8.22
C GLY A 231 10.56 -3.36 9.67
N PRO A 232 10.12 -4.57 9.98
CA PRO A 232 10.46 -5.83 9.29
C PRO A 232 9.76 -6.08 7.97
N VAL A 233 8.48 -5.76 7.86
CA VAL A 233 7.71 -6.05 6.64
C VAL A 233 7.69 -4.81 5.74
N TYR A 234 8.56 -4.83 4.74
CA TYR A 234 8.72 -3.81 3.70
C TYR A 234 9.26 -4.47 2.43
N GLN A 235 9.18 -3.81 1.30
CA GLN A 235 9.83 -4.23 0.06
C GLN A 235 10.41 -3.05 -0.71
N PHE A 236 11.50 -3.28 -1.44
CA PHE A 236 11.87 -2.39 -2.54
C PHE A 236 10.91 -2.58 -3.69
N SER A 237 10.45 -1.49 -4.26
CA SER A 237 9.42 -1.47 -5.28
C SER A 237 9.77 -0.53 -6.42
N HIS A 238 8.96 -0.54 -7.47
CA HIS A 238 9.08 0.30 -8.65
C HIS A 238 8.62 1.74 -8.38
N GLU A 239 9.23 2.36 -7.38
CA GLU A 239 9.07 3.77 -7.06
C GLU A 239 10.28 4.58 -7.54
N PHE A 240 10.14 5.90 -7.63
CA PHE A 240 11.27 6.76 -7.96
C PHE A 240 12.18 6.93 -6.75
N MET A 241 13.41 6.45 -6.87
CA MET A 241 14.44 6.55 -5.83
C MET A 241 15.54 7.51 -6.30
N ALA A 242 15.49 8.75 -5.83
CA ALA A 242 16.44 9.80 -6.23
C ALA A 242 17.88 9.46 -5.89
N ASP A 243 18.12 8.83 -4.73
CA ASP A 243 19.44 8.38 -4.30
C ASP A 243 19.99 7.27 -5.22
N TRP A 244 19.15 6.36 -5.69
CA TRP A 244 19.57 5.32 -6.65
C TRP A 244 19.96 5.93 -7.99
N GLN A 245 19.22 6.94 -8.45
CA GLN A 245 19.56 7.69 -9.66
C GLN A 245 20.90 8.42 -9.49
N ALA A 246 21.13 9.04 -8.32
CA ALA A 246 22.41 9.71 -8.01
C ALA A 246 23.58 8.72 -8.01
N TYR A 247 23.44 7.56 -7.36
CA TYR A 247 24.47 6.53 -7.36
C TYR A 247 24.76 5.98 -8.76
N ALA A 248 23.72 5.71 -9.53
CA ALA A 248 23.88 5.23 -10.91
C ALA A 248 24.56 6.28 -11.82
N ASN A 249 24.23 7.55 -11.64
CA ASN A 249 24.90 8.64 -12.35
C ASN A 249 26.38 8.78 -11.94
N ALA A 250 26.73 8.47 -10.69
CA ALA A 250 28.11 8.42 -10.21
C ALA A 250 28.88 7.16 -10.66
N GLY A 251 28.29 6.29 -11.45
CA GLY A 251 28.93 5.11 -12.03
C GLY A 251 28.80 3.84 -11.22
N PHE A 252 27.97 3.81 -10.16
CA PHE A 252 27.69 2.61 -9.37
C PHE A 252 26.53 1.82 -9.96
N LEU A 253 26.60 0.50 -9.84
CA LEU A 253 25.44 -0.36 -9.96
C LEU A 253 24.74 -0.40 -8.58
N VAL A 254 23.41 -0.23 -8.54
CA VAL A 254 22.64 -0.38 -7.30
C VAL A 254 21.91 -1.71 -7.36
N LEU A 255 22.05 -2.51 -6.29
CA LEU A 255 21.35 -3.77 -6.11
C LEU A 255 20.46 -3.68 -4.87
N ALA A 256 19.16 -3.79 -5.06
CA ALA A 256 18.16 -3.77 -4.00
C ALA A 256 17.37 -5.09 -4.04
N VAL A 257 17.48 -5.90 -3.00
CA VAL A 257 16.92 -7.27 -2.95
C VAL A 257 15.83 -7.35 -1.91
N ASN A 258 14.75 -8.07 -2.24
CA ASN A 258 13.67 -8.42 -1.31
C ASN A 258 13.88 -9.85 -0.78
N PRO A 259 14.51 -10.01 0.40
CA PRO A 259 14.70 -11.33 1.02
C PRO A 259 13.39 -11.84 1.63
N ARG A 260 13.38 -13.06 2.16
CA ARG A 260 12.31 -13.50 3.07
C ARG A 260 12.14 -12.51 4.22
N GLY A 261 10.90 -12.29 4.64
CA GLY A 261 10.52 -11.23 5.54
C GLY A 261 10.12 -9.93 4.84
N SER A 262 10.20 -9.89 3.49
CA SER A 262 9.69 -8.74 2.72
C SER A 262 8.19 -8.87 2.48
N SER A 263 7.50 -7.73 2.33
CA SER A 263 6.08 -7.68 1.96
C SER A 263 5.84 -7.96 0.46
N GLY A 264 4.58 -7.86 0.02
CA GLY A 264 4.17 -7.99 -1.38
C GLY A 264 3.96 -9.41 -1.88
N ARG A 265 4.24 -10.45 -1.08
CA ARG A 265 4.15 -11.86 -1.46
C ARG A 265 3.36 -12.73 -0.47
N GLY A 266 2.52 -12.11 0.35
CA GLY A 266 1.70 -12.78 1.34
C GLY A 266 2.43 -13.12 2.64
N PHE A 267 1.67 -13.70 3.58
CA PHE A 267 2.11 -13.97 4.95
C PHE A 267 3.24 -15.01 5.03
N ASP A 268 3.19 -16.05 4.20
CA ASP A 268 4.20 -17.14 4.23
C ASP A 268 5.60 -16.67 3.79
N PHE A 269 5.68 -15.53 3.12
CA PHE A 269 6.95 -14.94 2.69
C PHE A 269 7.45 -13.85 3.64
N ALA A 270 6.53 -13.18 4.33
CA ALA A 270 6.80 -12.07 5.26
C ALA A 270 7.43 -12.49 6.60
#